data_7eaa27738d04c2545f7e3bcaf551e496
#
_entry.id   7eaa27738d04c2545f7e3bcaf551e496
#
_cell.length_a   1.000
_cell.length_b   1.000
_cell.length_c   1.000
_cell.angle_alpha   90.00
_cell.angle_beta   90.00
_cell.angle_gamma   90.00
#
_symmetry.space_group_name_H-M   'P 1'
#
loop_
_entity.id
_entity.type
_entity.pdbx_description
1 polymer ?
#
loop_
_entity_poly.entity_id
_entity_poly.type
_entity_poly.pdbx_seq_one_letter_code
_entity_poly.pdbx_strand_id
1 'polypeptide(L)' 'YQPWWAVRAHLAAASGDPATALAAYDRAIALGQDPATRLFLARRRAALLSS' A
#
# COMPACT_ATOMS: atom_id res chain seq x y z
N TYR A 1 -8.15 6.49 -11.98
CA TYR A 1 -7.30 5.89 -10.93
C TYR A 1 -6.10 6.78 -10.64
N GLN A 2 -5.90 7.10 -9.40
CA GLN A 2 -4.73 7.87 -8.99
C GLN A 2 -3.90 7.01 -8.05
N PRO A 3 -2.68 6.67 -8.43
CA PRO A 3 -1.82 5.80 -7.62
C PRO A 3 -1.15 6.53 -6.45
N TRP A 4 -1.69 7.68 -6.05
CA TRP A 4 -1.07 8.54 -5.04
C TRP A 4 -0.86 7.80 -3.71
N TRP A 5 -1.88 7.07 -3.25
CA TRP A 5 -1.78 6.34 -1.98
C TRP A 5 -0.76 5.20 -2.07
N ALA A 6 -0.69 4.53 -3.22
CA ALA A 6 0.29 3.46 -3.43
C ALA A 6 1.71 4.01 -3.43
N VAL A 7 1.93 5.15 -4.09
CA VAL A 7 3.23 5.81 -4.09
C VAL A 7 3.61 6.26 -2.67
N ARG A 8 2.67 6.84 -1.95
CA ARG A 8 2.90 7.26 -0.58
C ARG A 8 3.27 6.08 0.33
N ALA A 9 2.58 4.95 0.17
CA ALA A 9 2.87 3.75 0.93
C ALA A 9 4.28 3.25 0.64
N HIS A 10 4.66 3.23 -0.63
CA HIS A 10 6.00 2.79 -1.04
C HIS A 10 7.08 3.68 -0.44
N LEU A 11 6.90 5.00 -0.51
CA LEU A 11 7.87 5.95 0.03
C LEU A 11 7.98 5.83 1.55
N ALA A 12 6.86 5.68 2.24
CA ALA A 12 6.86 5.51 3.70
C ALA A 12 7.59 4.23 4.10
N ALA A 13 7.35 3.13 3.38
CA ALA A 13 8.05 1.88 3.65
C ALA A 13 9.55 2.03 3.42
N ALA A 14 9.95 2.70 2.36
CA ALA A 14 11.36 2.92 2.03
C ALA A 14 12.06 3.81 3.06
N SER A 15 11.33 4.73 3.69
CA SER A 15 11.91 5.61 4.70
C SER A 15 11.83 5.05 6.12
N GLY A 16 11.40 3.82 6.28
CA GLY A 16 11.38 3.16 7.58
C GLY A 16 10.20 3.54 8.46
N ASP A 17 9.06 3.88 7.85
CA ASP A 17 7.83 4.25 8.56
C ASP A 17 6.72 3.24 8.21
N PRO A 18 6.75 2.03 8.80
CA PRO A 18 5.79 1.00 8.45
C PRO A 18 4.36 1.35 8.85
N ALA A 19 4.15 2.10 9.92
CA ALA A 19 2.80 2.46 10.34
C ALA A 19 2.12 3.34 9.30
N THR A 20 2.80 4.36 8.78
CA THR A 20 2.29 5.21 7.72
C THR A 20 2.09 4.41 6.43
N ALA A 21 3.03 3.50 6.12
CA ALA A 21 2.92 2.67 4.93
C ALA A 21 1.68 1.77 4.98
N LEU A 22 1.42 1.14 6.12
CA LEU A 22 0.24 0.28 6.27
C LEU A 22 -1.05 1.08 6.09
N ALA A 23 -1.14 2.26 6.71
CA ALA A 23 -2.31 3.11 6.58
C ALA A 23 -2.53 3.53 5.12
N ALA A 24 -1.45 3.88 4.41
CA ALA A 24 -1.54 4.26 3.01
C ALA A 24 -1.94 3.09 2.12
N TYR A 25 -1.42 1.88 2.38
CA TYR A 25 -1.84 0.68 1.64
C TYR A 25 -3.33 0.40 1.86
N ASP A 26 -3.81 0.53 3.10
CA ASP A 26 -5.23 0.32 3.39
C ASP A 26 -6.10 1.30 2.60
N ARG A 27 -5.69 2.57 2.51
CA ARG A 27 -6.41 3.57 1.72
C ARG A 27 -6.37 3.24 0.23
N ALA A 28 -5.21 2.83 -0.27
CA ALA A 28 -5.07 2.48 -1.68
C ALA A 28 -5.95 1.29 -2.05
N ILE A 29 -6.02 0.28 -1.18
CA ILE A 29 -6.87 -0.89 -1.39
C ILE A 29 -8.35 -0.47 -1.39
N ALA A 30 -8.74 0.36 -0.43
CA ALA A 30 -10.13 0.80 -0.31
C ALA A 30 -10.59 1.62 -1.53
N LEU A 31 -9.68 2.40 -2.11
CA LEU A 31 -9.98 3.24 -3.27
C LEU A 31 -9.83 2.49 -4.60
N GLY A 32 -9.13 1.36 -4.60
CA GLY A 32 -8.90 0.57 -5.81
C GLY A 32 -10.18 -0.09 -6.30
N GLN A 33 -10.45 0.02 -7.60
CA GLN A 33 -11.61 -0.61 -8.22
C GLN A 33 -11.24 -1.87 -8.99
N ASP A 34 -9.98 -2.00 -9.36
CA ASP A 34 -9.47 -3.13 -10.11
C ASP A 34 -9.02 -4.25 -9.16
N PRO A 35 -9.63 -5.46 -9.25
CA PRO A 35 -9.24 -6.57 -8.38
C PRO A 35 -7.76 -6.93 -8.45
N ALA A 36 -7.15 -6.83 -9.63
CA ALA A 36 -5.73 -7.13 -9.78
C ALA A 36 -4.87 -6.13 -9.01
N THR A 37 -5.21 -4.85 -9.08
CA THR A 37 -4.51 -3.81 -8.33
C THR A 37 -4.68 -4.00 -6.84
N ARG A 38 -5.89 -4.33 -6.38
CA ARG A 38 -6.16 -4.56 -4.97
C ARG A 38 -5.35 -5.75 -4.45
N LEU A 39 -5.26 -6.82 -5.23
CA LEU A 39 -4.48 -7.99 -4.86
C LEU A 39 -2.99 -7.67 -4.76
N PHE A 40 -2.48 -6.91 -5.73
CA PHE A 40 -1.09 -6.47 -5.72
C PHE A 40 -0.77 -5.67 -4.45
N LEU A 41 -1.62 -4.70 -4.12
CA LEU A 41 -1.42 -3.87 -2.94
C LEU A 41 -1.54 -4.68 -1.64
N ALA A 42 -2.46 -5.63 -1.59
CA ALA A 42 -2.62 -6.49 -0.44
C ALA A 42 -1.36 -7.35 -0.22
N ARG A 43 -0.75 -7.83 -1.28
CA ARG A 43 0.49 -8.59 -1.19
C ARG A 43 1.65 -7.73 -0.71
N ARG A 44 1.73 -6.49 -1.18
CA ARG A 44 2.75 -5.55 -0.72
C ARG A 44 2.59 -5.25 0.77
N ARG A 45 1.35 -5.06 1.20
CA ARG A 45 1.03 -4.83 2.60
C ARG A 45 1.46 -6.03 3.46
N ALA A 46 1.14 -7.24 3.01
CA ALA A 46 1.51 -8.47 3.72
C ALA A 46 3.04 -8.62 3.82
N ALA A 47 3.76 -8.30 2.75
CA ALA A 47 5.22 -8.35 2.75
C ALA A 47 5.80 -7.39 3.77
N LEU A 48 5.21 -6.20 3.90
CA LEU A 48 5.64 -5.21 4.87
C LEU A 48 5.45 -5.72 6.31
N LEU A 49 4.32 -6.40 6.57
CA LEU A 49 4.05 -6.96 7.88
C LEU A 49 4.98 -8.11 8.24
N SER A 50 5.51 -8.81 7.24
CA SER A 50 6.38 -9.96 7.43
C SER A 50 7.85 -9.59 7.59
N SER A 51 8.22 -8.38 7.33
CA SER A 51 9.63 -7.97 7.35
C SER A 51 10.15 -7.54 8.71
#